data_2a8ae264a1170b0442bbd2f60507af67
#
_entry.id   2a8ae264a1170b0442bbd2f60507af67
#
_cell.length_a   1.000
_cell.length_b   1.000
_cell.length_c   1.000
_cell.angle_alpha   90.00
_cell.angle_beta   90.00
_cell.angle_gamma   90.00
#
_symmetry.space_group_name_H-M   'P 1'
#
loop_
_entity.id
_entity.type
_entity.pdbx_description
1 polymer ?
#
loop_
_entity_poly.entity_id
_entity_poly.type
_entity_poly.pdbx_seq_one_letter_code
_entity_poly.pdbx_strand_id
1 'polypeptide(L)'
;MTYKNNLIYFHLSKFLFKEQYLIRFSLTEADLLHSLSNRSVSIVGNARSLNKNSFGSKIDKNDIIIRLNRSPISSESSHGIKTTWIATATSLSNELLNQRNPEVILWMTPKIRKLGLNLTNYSSFYLNRKRENNQLKEKINARPSVGLMTIDLIQKSKASKIDIFGFDFFESLSNSGRREAKQVPHDFNSEKKFVKNLINFDKRIKIY
;
A
#
# COMPACT_ATOMS: atom_id res chain seq x y z
N MET A 1 -4.74 32.93 4.23
CA MET A 1 -5.00 31.77 3.35
C MET A 1 -3.70 31.03 3.16
N THR A 2 -3.55 29.89 3.81
CA THR A 2 -2.31 29.12 3.72
C THR A 2 -2.20 28.50 2.33
N TYR A 3 -1.07 28.69 1.66
CA TYR A 3 -0.74 28.13 0.33
C TYR A 3 -0.98 26.61 0.20
N LYS A 4 -1.14 25.91 1.31
CA LYS A 4 -1.43 24.46 1.38
C LYS A 4 -2.76 24.03 0.74
N ASN A 5 -3.75 24.93 0.61
CA ASN A 5 -5.09 24.59 0.11
C ASN A 5 -5.36 25.14 -1.31
N ASN A 6 -4.40 25.76 -1.96
CA ASN A 6 -4.57 26.26 -3.33
C ASN A 6 -4.26 25.14 -4.34
N LEU A 7 -5.29 24.64 -5.00
CA LEU A 7 -5.21 23.52 -5.95
C LEU A 7 -4.33 23.87 -7.17
N ILE A 8 -4.41 25.10 -7.66
CA ILE A 8 -3.60 25.56 -8.81
C ILE A 8 -2.13 25.59 -8.42
N TYR A 9 -1.80 26.17 -7.26
CA TYR A 9 -0.44 26.21 -6.73
C TYR A 9 0.12 24.81 -6.52
N PHE A 10 -0.69 23.88 -5.97
CA PHE A 10 -0.31 22.49 -5.79
C PHE A 10 0.06 21.82 -7.12
N HIS A 11 -0.80 21.93 -8.14
CA HIS A 11 -0.55 21.31 -9.44
C HIS A 11 0.66 21.91 -10.15
N LEU A 12 0.83 23.22 -10.09
CA LEU A 12 1.98 23.91 -10.67
C LEU A 12 3.28 23.50 -9.97
N SER A 13 3.32 23.55 -8.64
CA SER A 13 4.50 23.16 -7.86
C SER A 13 4.84 21.68 -8.02
N LYS A 14 3.84 20.81 -8.06
CA LYS A 14 4.02 19.38 -8.35
C LYS A 14 4.58 19.14 -9.76
N PHE A 15 4.18 19.93 -10.75
CA PHE A 15 4.69 19.85 -12.11
C PHE A 15 6.15 20.30 -12.18
N LEU A 16 6.49 21.43 -11.59
CA LEU A 16 7.82 22.04 -11.63
C LEU A 16 8.83 21.28 -10.76
N PHE A 17 8.50 21.01 -9.52
CA PHE A 17 9.43 20.49 -8.51
C PHE A 17 9.23 19.00 -8.22
N LYS A 18 8.23 18.36 -8.82
CA LYS A 18 7.99 16.90 -8.77
C LYS A 18 8.04 16.35 -7.33
N GLU A 19 8.88 15.33 -7.12
CA GLU A 19 9.03 14.62 -5.84
C GLU A 19 9.56 15.55 -4.74
N GLN A 20 10.46 16.50 -5.06
CA GLN A 20 11.02 17.44 -4.08
C GLN A 20 9.95 18.31 -3.41
N TYR A 21 8.91 18.69 -4.15
CA TYR A 21 7.77 19.41 -3.57
C TYR A 21 6.93 18.51 -2.66
N LEU A 22 6.69 17.27 -3.07
CA LEU A 22 5.80 16.34 -2.39
C LEU A 22 6.40 15.78 -1.09
N ILE A 23 7.73 15.67 -0.99
CA ILE A 23 8.44 15.26 0.23
C ILE A 23 8.07 16.14 1.43
N ARG A 24 7.72 17.41 1.22
CA ARG A 24 7.33 18.34 2.29
C ARG A 24 6.05 17.97 3.01
N PHE A 25 5.22 17.11 2.40
CA PHE A 25 3.98 16.61 2.98
C PHE A 25 4.18 15.22 3.61
N SER A 26 5.29 14.55 3.29
CA SER A 26 5.51 13.16 3.61
C SER A 26 6.15 12.98 4.98
N LEU A 27 5.68 11.99 5.72
CA LEU A 27 6.46 11.39 6.80
C LEU A 27 7.80 10.89 6.24
N THR A 28 8.83 10.87 7.07
CA THR A 28 10.07 10.17 6.73
C THR A 28 9.85 8.65 6.79
N GLU A 29 10.66 7.88 6.06
CA GLU A 29 10.61 6.41 6.16
C GLU A 29 10.90 5.95 7.60
N ALA A 30 11.85 6.61 8.27
CA ALA A 30 12.22 6.29 9.64
C ALA A 30 11.04 6.47 10.61
N ASP A 31 10.32 7.60 10.56
CA ASP A 31 9.18 7.87 11.43
C ASP A 31 8.03 6.88 11.15
N LEU A 32 7.77 6.61 9.85
CA LEU A 32 6.75 5.63 9.46
C LEU A 32 7.08 4.24 10.02
N LEU A 33 8.31 3.76 9.82
CA LEU A 33 8.73 2.43 10.29
C LEU A 33 8.79 2.37 11.82
N HIS A 34 9.17 3.46 12.48
CA HIS A 34 9.16 3.55 13.94
C HIS A 34 7.74 3.42 14.51
N SER A 35 6.74 3.99 13.87
CA SER A 35 5.33 3.88 14.30
C SER A 35 4.78 2.44 14.30
N LEU A 36 5.47 1.51 13.63
CA LEU A 36 5.13 0.08 13.57
C LEU A 36 5.86 -0.75 14.64
N SER A 37 6.74 -0.15 15.44
CA SER A 37 7.55 -0.90 16.43
C SER A 37 6.66 -1.62 17.44
N ASN A 38 6.91 -2.92 17.61
CA ASN A 38 6.16 -3.84 18.49
C ASN A 38 4.67 -4.01 18.14
N ARG A 39 4.19 -3.48 17.01
CA ARG A 39 2.80 -3.63 16.56
C ARG A 39 2.66 -4.80 15.58
N SER A 40 1.49 -5.42 15.60
CA SER A 40 1.10 -6.43 14.62
C SER A 40 0.46 -5.78 13.38
N VAL A 41 0.80 -6.28 12.19
CA VAL A 41 0.39 -5.68 10.91
C VAL A 41 -0.32 -6.71 10.03
N SER A 42 -1.48 -6.35 9.48
CA SER A 42 -2.12 -7.03 8.35
C SER A 42 -1.90 -6.25 7.06
N ILE A 43 -1.38 -6.88 6.02
CA ILE A 43 -1.37 -6.33 4.65
C ILE A 43 -2.42 -7.08 3.84
N VAL A 44 -3.49 -6.37 3.43
CA VAL A 44 -4.65 -6.96 2.78
C VAL A 44 -4.66 -6.63 1.29
N GLY A 45 -4.37 -7.63 0.48
CA GLY A 45 -4.42 -7.56 -0.98
C GLY A 45 -5.85 -7.67 -1.53
N ASN A 46 -5.93 -7.75 -2.86
CA ASN A 46 -7.20 -7.70 -3.59
C ASN A 46 -7.49 -8.99 -4.38
N ALA A 47 -6.81 -10.09 -4.10
CA ALA A 47 -7.04 -11.35 -4.77
C ALA A 47 -8.45 -11.88 -4.48
N ARG A 48 -9.15 -12.37 -5.52
CA ARG A 48 -10.51 -12.94 -5.37
C ARG A 48 -10.54 -14.20 -4.54
N SER A 49 -9.42 -14.92 -4.45
CA SER A 49 -9.26 -16.08 -3.58
C SER A 49 -9.59 -15.77 -2.12
N LEU A 50 -9.35 -14.52 -1.67
CA LEU A 50 -9.68 -14.09 -0.30
C LEU A 50 -11.18 -14.19 0.00
N ASN A 51 -12.07 -14.01 -0.99
CA ASN A 51 -13.52 -14.11 -0.82
C ASN A 51 -14.00 -15.49 -0.34
N LYS A 52 -13.20 -16.54 -0.61
CA LYS A 52 -13.51 -17.93 -0.26
C LYS A 52 -13.08 -18.33 1.16
N ASN A 53 -12.44 -17.40 1.88
CA ASN A 53 -11.86 -17.64 3.19
C ASN A 53 -12.61 -16.85 4.28
N SER A 54 -12.42 -17.25 5.54
CA SER A 54 -13.00 -16.56 6.71
C SER A 54 -11.91 -15.89 7.54
N PHE A 55 -11.08 -15.05 6.90
CA PHE A 55 -9.96 -14.38 7.55
C PHE A 55 -10.29 -13.02 8.19
N GLY A 56 -11.53 -12.53 8.06
CA GLY A 56 -11.91 -11.18 8.50
C GLY A 56 -11.54 -10.88 9.94
N SER A 57 -11.94 -11.75 10.88
CA SER A 57 -11.60 -11.61 12.30
C SER A 57 -10.07 -11.66 12.55
N LYS A 58 -9.34 -12.49 11.79
CA LYS A 58 -7.89 -12.58 11.90
C LYS A 58 -7.17 -11.32 11.39
N ILE A 59 -7.69 -10.73 10.32
CA ILE A 59 -7.23 -9.45 9.78
C ILE A 59 -7.43 -8.36 10.83
N ASP A 60 -8.65 -8.23 11.36
CA ASP A 60 -9.05 -7.15 12.25
C ASP A 60 -8.48 -7.24 13.68
N LYS A 61 -7.88 -8.39 14.05
CA LYS A 61 -7.17 -8.57 15.32
C LYS A 61 -5.79 -7.90 15.36
N ASN A 62 -5.20 -7.58 14.21
CA ASN A 62 -3.92 -6.89 14.16
C ASN A 62 -4.08 -5.39 14.51
N ASP A 63 -3.01 -4.76 14.99
CA ASP A 63 -3.02 -3.35 15.40
C ASP A 63 -3.11 -2.42 14.20
N ILE A 64 -2.44 -2.78 13.10
CA ILE A 64 -2.42 -2.02 11.84
C ILE A 64 -2.95 -2.88 10.70
N ILE A 65 -3.98 -2.37 10.03
CA ILE A 65 -4.54 -2.99 8.84
C ILE A 65 -4.27 -2.09 7.63
N ILE A 66 -3.38 -2.53 6.73
CA ILE A 66 -3.00 -1.81 5.51
C ILE A 66 -3.76 -2.40 4.34
N ARG A 67 -4.65 -1.62 3.73
CA ARG A 67 -5.39 -2.05 2.55
C ARG A 67 -4.83 -1.44 1.27
N LEU A 68 -4.92 -2.19 0.16
CA LEU A 68 -4.32 -1.79 -1.11
C LEU A 68 -5.32 -1.12 -2.06
N ASN A 69 -4.95 0.06 -2.58
CA ASN A 69 -5.72 0.84 -3.54
C ASN A 69 -7.15 1.13 -3.03
N ARG A 70 -8.18 0.87 -3.83
CA ARG A 70 -9.58 1.07 -3.44
C ARG A 70 -10.10 0.01 -2.48
N SER A 71 -9.42 -1.13 -2.40
CA SER A 71 -9.66 -2.24 -1.48
C SER A 71 -11.14 -2.50 -1.18
N PRO A 72 -11.91 -3.02 -2.13
CA PRO A 72 -13.29 -3.37 -1.88
C PRO A 72 -13.35 -4.46 -0.79
N ILE A 73 -14.21 -4.27 0.21
CA ILE A 73 -14.51 -5.27 1.23
C ILE A 73 -15.72 -6.03 0.74
N SER A 74 -15.52 -7.26 0.26
CA SER A 74 -16.61 -8.09 -0.27
C SER A 74 -17.52 -8.62 0.83
N SER A 75 -16.94 -8.99 1.99
CA SER A 75 -17.70 -9.38 3.19
C SER A 75 -16.81 -9.17 4.43
N GLU A 76 -17.45 -8.95 5.57
CA GLU A 76 -16.77 -8.86 6.86
C GLU A 76 -16.06 -10.18 7.21
N SER A 77 -16.71 -11.31 6.95
CA SER A 77 -16.17 -12.63 7.27
C SER A 77 -14.84 -12.90 6.56
N SER A 78 -14.70 -12.50 5.30
CA SER A 78 -13.49 -12.76 4.52
C SER A 78 -12.43 -11.67 4.63
N HIS A 79 -12.84 -10.40 4.70
CA HIS A 79 -11.93 -9.25 4.58
C HIS A 79 -11.73 -8.47 5.89
N GLY A 80 -12.60 -8.68 6.91
CA GLY A 80 -12.71 -7.75 8.03
C GLY A 80 -13.23 -6.38 7.58
N ILE A 81 -13.39 -5.48 8.52
CA ILE A 81 -13.93 -4.12 8.27
C ILE A 81 -12.93 -3.01 8.56
N LYS A 82 -11.95 -3.26 9.45
CA LYS A 82 -11.00 -2.23 9.85
C LYS A 82 -10.07 -1.82 8.70
N THR A 83 -9.72 -0.54 8.71
CA THR A 83 -8.69 0.04 7.82
C THR A 83 -7.95 1.09 8.63
N THR A 84 -6.68 0.85 8.94
CA THR A 84 -5.85 1.86 9.61
C THR A 84 -5.01 2.63 8.61
N TRP A 85 -4.48 1.97 7.59
CA TRP A 85 -3.69 2.59 6.53
C TRP A 85 -4.19 2.18 5.15
N ILE A 86 -3.99 3.05 4.15
CA ILE A 86 -4.22 2.72 2.74
C ILE A 86 -2.92 2.92 1.96
N ALA A 87 -2.45 1.86 1.30
CA ALA A 87 -1.33 1.92 0.35
C ALA A 87 -1.88 1.96 -1.08
N THR A 88 -1.56 3.01 -1.84
CA THR A 88 -2.16 3.23 -3.16
C THR A 88 -1.18 3.72 -4.23
N ALA A 89 -1.50 3.45 -5.48
CA ALA A 89 -0.88 4.03 -6.69
C ALA A 89 -1.92 4.78 -7.56
N THR A 90 -3.12 5.00 -7.04
CA THR A 90 -4.21 5.67 -7.75
C THR A 90 -4.90 6.69 -6.86
N SER A 91 -5.57 7.66 -7.47
CA SER A 91 -6.42 8.60 -6.75
C SER A 91 -7.52 7.85 -5.99
N LEU A 92 -7.84 8.34 -4.81
CA LEU A 92 -8.96 7.89 -3.98
C LEU A 92 -9.97 9.02 -3.88
N SER A 93 -11.25 8.70 -3.88
CA SER A 93 -12.30 9.68 -3.68
C SER A 93 -12.43 10.06 -2.21
N ASN A 94 -12.97 11.24 -1.94
CA ASN A 94 -13.20 11.68 -0.56
C ASN A 94 -14.24 10.79 0.15
N GLU A 95 -15.23 10.26 -0.59
CA GLU A 95 -16.21 9.32 -0.03
C GLU A 95 -15.52 8.06 0.50
N LEU A 96 -14.57 7.49 -0.28
CA LEU A 96 -13.82 6.32 0.17
C LEU A 96 -12.95 6.65 1.39
N LEU A 97 -12.28 7.80 1.39
CA LEU A 97 -11.47 8.24 2.53
C LEU A 97 -12.31 8.44 3.78
N ASN A 98 -13.48 9.08 3.66
CA ASN A 98 -14.40 9.27 4.77
C ASN A 98 -14.96 7.94 5.29
N GLN A 99 -15.32 7.02 4.38
CA GLN A 99 -15.84 5.70 4.74
C GLN A 99 -14.80 4.84 5.47
N ARG A 100 -13.54 4.87 5.03
CA ARG A 100 -12.46 4.05 5.59
C ARG A 100 -11.76 4.70 6.75
N ASN A 101 -11.78 6.01 6.83
CA ASN A 101 -11.13 6.85 7.83
C ASN A 101 -9.71 6.38 8.21
N PRO A 102 -8.79 6.21 7.21
CA PRO A 102 -7.46 5.73 7.49
C PRO A 102 -6.66 6.76 8.29
N GLU A 103 -5.73 6.32 9.12
CA GLU A 103 -4.78 7.19 9.83
C GLU A 103 -3.66 7.67 8.91
N VAL A 104 -3.21 6.78 8.00
CA VAL A 104 -2.06 7.05 7.11
C VAL A 104 -2.40 6.66 5.67
N ILE A 105 -2.00 7.53 4.74
CA ILE A 105 -2.00 7.25 3.30
C ILE A 105 -0.57 7.01 2.82
N LEU A 106 -0.30 5.86 2.22
CA LEU A 106 0.97 5.51 1.60
C LEU A 106 0.83 5.63 0.08
N TRP A 107 1.50 6.61 -0.52
CA TRP A 107 1.61 6.71 -1.98
C TRP A 107 2.79 5.88 -2.48
N MET A 108 2.52 4.72 -3.09
CA MET A 108 3.53 3.69 -3.34
C MET A 108 4.19 3.76 -4.73
N THR A 109 3.71 4.58 -5.64
CA THR A 109 4.25 4.67 -7.00
C THR A 109 5.04 5.96 -7.23
N PRO A 110 6.14 5.93 -8.04
CA PRO A 110 6.83 7.15 -8.45
C PRO A 110 6.01 8.01 -9.45
N LYS A 111 4.88 7.48 -9.95
CA LYS A 111 3.98 8.21 -10.87
C LYS A 111 3.08 9.17 -10.09
N ILE A 112 3.53 10.40 -9.92
CA ILE A 112 2.83 11.42 -9.11
C ILE A 112 1.68 12.11 -9.83
N ARG A 113 1.46 11.89 -11.14
CA ARG A 113 0.41 12.59 -11.92
C ARG A 113 -0.97 12.49 -11.28
N LYS A 114 -1.34 11.30 -10.80
CA LYS A 114 -2.65 11.01 -10.18
C LYS A 114 -2.70 11.31 -8.68
N LEU A 115 -1.61 11.76 -8.07
CA LEU A 115 -1.59 12.14 -6.67
C LEU A 115 -2.30 13.49 -6.50
N GLY A 116 -3.41 13.48 -5.79
CA GLY A 116 -4.23 14.66 -5.51
C GLY A 116 -3.85 15.34 -4.20
N LEU A 117 -4.27 16.60 -4.07
CA LEU A 117 -4.07 17.39 -2.86
C LEU A 117 -4.78 16.77 -1.63
N ASN A 118 -5.92 16.12 -1.84
CA ASN A 118 -6.66 15.44 -0.79
C ASN A 118 -5.88 14.31 -0.11
N LEU A 119 -4.97 13.65 -0.84
CA LEU A 119 -4.11 12.60 -0.27
C LEU A 119 -2.88 13.19 0.43
N THR A 120 -2.26 14.23 -0.14
CA THR A 120 -1.07 14.87 0.46
C THR A 120 -1.40 15.68 1.70
N ASN A 121 -2.62 16.20 1.81
CA ASN A 121 -3.11 16.92 2.99
C ASN A 121 -3.82 16.00 4.00
N TYR A 122 -3.83 14.70 3.77
CA TYR A 122 -4.36 13.78 4.75
C TYR A 122 -3.55 13.84 6.06
N SER A 123 -4.17 13.47 7.19
CA SER A 123 -3.58 13.64 8.52
C SER A 123 -2.15 13.11 8.64
N SER A 124 -1.88 11.98 7.98
CA SER A 124 -0.53 11.44 7.81
C SER A 124 -0.39 10.88 6.40
N PHE A 125 0.65 11.33 5.70
CA PHE A 125 0.95 10.95 4.32
C PHE A 125 2.40 10.49 4.20
N TYR A 126 2.64 9.40 3.45
CA TYR A 126 3.97 8.91 3.10
C TYR A 126 4.11 8.77 1.59
N LEU A 127 5.22 9.26 1.06
CA LEU A 127 5.61 9.15 -0.34
C LEU A 127 6.72 8.12 -0.51
N ASN A 128 6.43 6.98 -1.12
CA ASN A 128 7.45 6.04 -1.56
C ASN A 128 8.21 6.64 -2.74
N ARG A 129 9.47 7.00 -2.51
CA ARG A 129 10.27 7.78 -3.47
C ARG A 129 10.69 6.94 -4.67
N LYS A 130 11.05 7.63 -5.75
CA LYS A 130 11.54 6.98 -6.97
C LYS A 130 12.78 6.12 -6.71
N ARG A 131 13.65 6.53 -5.77
CA ARG A 131 14.86 5.76 -5.41
C ARG A 131 14.50 4.39 -4.85
N GLU A 132 13.61 4.31 -3.87
CA GLU A 132 13.16 3.07 -3.23
C GLU A 132 12.46 2.15 -4.24
N ASN A 133 11.63 2.74 -5.11
CA ASN A 133 10.97 2.00 -6.18
C ASN A 133 11.98 1.40 -7.18
N ASN A 134 13.00 2.16 -7.57
CA ASN A 134 14.05 1.69 -8.48
C ASN A 134 14.87 0.57 -7.84
N GLN A 135 15.27 0.70 -6.57
CA GLN A 135 15.99 -0.35 -5.86
C GLN A 135 15.20 -1.66 -5.82
N LEU A 136 13.88 -1.60 -5.54
CA LEU A 136 13.05 -2.79 -5.55
C LEU A 136 12.89 -3.36 -6.97
N LYS A 137 12.73 -2.48 -7.98
CA LYS A 137 12.68 -2.88 -9.39
C LYS A 137 13.95 -3.63 -9.82
N GLU A 138 15.12 -3.18 -9.41
CA GLU A 138 16.39 -3.84 -9.67
C GLU A 138 16.47 -5.22 -9.00
N LYS A 139 16.05 -5.32 -7.72
CA LYS A 139 16.04 -6.60 -6.98
C LYS A 139 15.18 -7.68 -7.64
N ILE A 140 14.04 -7.32 -8.24
CA ILE A 140 13.13 -8.29 -8.87
C ILE A 140 13.25 -8.33 -10.39
N ASN A 141 14.08 -7.46 -10.98
CA ASN A 141 14.23 -7.25 -12.42
C ASN A 141 12.88 -7.01 -13.16
N ALA A 142 11.93 -6.40 -12.48
CA ALA A 142 10.58 -6.13 -12.97
C ALA A 142 9.96 -4.91 -12.30
N ARG A 143 8.86 -4.40 -12.85
CA ARG A 143 8.12 -3.32 -12.23
C ARG A 143 7.32 -3.84 -11.03
N PRO A 144 7.58 -3.37 -9.78
CA PRO A 144 6.87 -3.85 -8.61
C PRO A 144 5.41 -3.39 -8.58
N SER A 145 4.53 -4.24 -8.08
CA SER A 145 3.14 -3.89 -7.76
C SER A 145 3.04 -3.06 -6.47
N VAL A 146 1.88 -2.44 -6.24
CA VAL A 146 1.60 -1.75 -4.96
C VAL A 146 1.76 -2.71 -3.79
N GLY A 147 1.29 -3.94 -3.94
CA GLY A 147 1.39 -4.97 -2.91
C GLY A 147 2.83 -5.26 -2.54
N LEU A 148 3.68 -5.53 -3.54
CA LEU A 148 5.08 -5.83 -3.29
C LEU A 148 5.83 -4.63 -2.68
N MET A 149 5.58 -3.41 -3.19
CA MET A 149 6.19 -2.20 -2.61
C MET A 149 5.79 -2.01 -1.14
N THR A 150 4.54 -2.32 -0.80
CA THR A 150 4.06 -2.26 0.59
C THR A 150 4.75 -3.31 1.45
N ILE A 151 4.87 -4.55 0.99
CA ILE A 151 5.56 -5.62 1.71
C ILE A 151 7.04 -5.26 1.92
N ASP A 152 7.75 -4.79 0.86
CA ASP A 152 9.18 -4.40 0.98
C ASP A 152 9.39 -3.22 1.94
N LEU A 153 8.43 -2.30 2.04
CA LEU A 153 8.49 -1.20 3.01
C LEU A 153 8.28 -1.73 4.45
N ILE A 154 7.21 -2.46 4.68
CA ILE A 154 6.80 -2.85 6.03
C ILE A 154 7.74 -3.89 6.65
N GLN A 155 8.33 -4.78 5.86
CA GLN A 155 9.30 -5.77 6.36
C GLN A 155 10.55 -5.13 6.98
N LYS A 156 10.91 -3.90 6.62
CA LYS A 156 12.03 -3.14 7.20
C LYS A 156 11.72 -2.64 8.62
N SER A 157 10.46 -2.64 9.04
CA SER A 157 10.03 -2.16 10.36
C SER A 157 10.40 -3.13 11.48
N LYS A 158 10.25 -2.67 12.73
CA LYS A 158 10.30 -3.50 13.93
C LYS A 158 8.90 -3.98 14.37
N ALA A 159 7.99 -4.21 13.41
CA ALA A 159 6.71 -4.83 13.68
C ALA A 159 6.90 -6.19 14.35
N SER A 160 6.06 -6.54 15.33
CA SER A 160 6.13 -7.82 16.03
C SER A 160 5.66 -8.99 15.16
N LYS A 161 4.76 -8.71 14.21
CA LYS A 161 4.16 -9.69 13.30
C LYS A 161 3.68 -9.00 12.03
N ILE A 162 3.80 -9.67 10.88
CA ILE A 162 3.33 -9.18 9.58
C ILE A 162 2.54 -10.31 8.90
N ASP A 163 1.22 -10.18 8.90
CA ASP A 163 0.31 -11.13 8.25
C ASP A 163 -0.10 -10.57 6.87
N ILE A 164 0.04 -11.39 5.83
CA ILE A 164 -0.28 -11.02 4.45
C ILE A 164 -1.49 -11.83 3.99
N PHE A 165 -2.56 -11.16 3.55
CA PHE A 165 -3.81 -11.77 3.12
C PHE A 165 -4.17 -11.34 1.69
N GLY A 166 -4.78 -12.24 0.92
CA GLY A 166 -5.26 -11.91 -0.41
C GLY A 166 -4.16 -11.61 -1.43
N PHE A 167 -3.05 -12.33 -1.34
CA PHE A 167 -1.93 -12.31 -2.27
C PHE A 167 -1.75 -13.70 -2.88
N ASP A 168 -2.35 -13.92 -4.02
CA ASP A 168 -2.16 -15.15 -4.81
C ASP A 168 -1.33 -14.90 -6.08
N PHE A 169 -0.68 -13.73 -6.17
CA PHE A 169 0.17 -13.35 -7.31
C PHE A 169 -0.56 -13.50 -8.67
N PHE A 170 -1.84 -13.14 -8.71
CA PHE A 170 -2.72 -13.24 -9.87
C PHE A 170 -3.02 -14.66 -10.34
N GLU A 171 -2.93 -15.66 -9.49
CA GLU A 171 -3.55 -16.97 -9.74
C GLU A 171 -5.08 -16.85 -9.80
N SER A 172 -5.69 -15.89 -9.06
CA SER A 172 -7.05 -15.42 -9.26
C SER A 172 -7.10 -13.96 -9.75
N LEU A 173 -8.24 -13.53 -10.27
CA LEU A 173 -8.45 -12.13 -10.66
C LEU A 173 -8.48 -11.21 -9.42
N SER A 174 -8.16 -9.92 -9.64
CA SER A 174 -8.25 -8.91 -8.58
C SER A 174 -9.67 -8.40 -8.37
N ASN A 175 -10.09 -8.18 -7.12
CA ASN A 175 -11.35 -7.50 -6.78
C ASN A 175 -11.32 -6.00 -7.12
N SER A 176 -10.14 -5.38 -7.21
CA SER A 176 -9.99 -3.94 -7.48
C SER A 176 -10.00 -3.56 -8.96
N GLY A 177 -10.04 -4.53 -9.89
CA GLY A 177 -10.03 -4.30 -11.33
C GLY A 177 -10.48 -5.51 -12.15
N ARG A 178 -10.77 -5.26 -13.44
CA ARG A 178 -11.19 -6.31 -14.39
C ARG A 178 -10.03 -6.85 -15.25
N ARG A 179 -8.77 -6.50 -14.92
CA ARG A 179 -7.61 -6.86 -15.73
C ARG A 179 -7.11 -8.25 -15.38
N GLU A 180 -6.72 -9.00 -16.41
CA GLU A 180 -5.96 -10.23 -16.27
C GLU A 180 -4.47 -9.96 -16.03
N ALA A 181 -3.73 -10.96 -15.55
CA ALA A 181 -2.29 -10.85 -15.30
C ALA A 181 -1.51 -10.33 -16.51
N LYS A 182 -1.86 -10.79 -17.71
CA LYS A 182 -1.23 -10.36 -18.99
C LYS A 182 -1.46 -8.88 -19.34
N GLN A 183 -2.46 -8.24 -18.75
CA GLN A 183 -2.85 -6.84 -19.01
C GLN A 183 -2.22 -5.86 -18.02
N VAL A 184 -1.45 -6.33 -17.06
CA VAL A 184 -0.77 -5.50 -16.07
C VAL A 184 0.75 -5.62 -16.22
N PRO A 185 1.50 -4.51 -16.04
CA PRO A 185 2.93 -4.47 -16.31
C PRO A 185 3.77 -4.99 -15.12
N HIS A 186 3.34 -6.08 -14.49
CA HIS A 186 4.00 -6.68 -13.32
C HIS A 186 4.38 -8.12 -13.61
N ASP A 187 5.54 -8.56 -13.15
CA ASP A 187 5.94 -9.96 -13.16
C ASP A 187 5.63 -10.59 -11.80
N PHE A 188 4.47 -11.22 -11.73
CA PHE A 188 4.00 -11.85 -10.48
C PHE A 188 4.80 -13.07 -10.07
N ASN A 189 5.50 -13.73 -11.00
CA ASN A 189 6.39 -14.84 -10.67
C ASN A 189 7.62 -14.34 -9.90
N SER A 190 8.24 -13.24 -10.37
CA SER A 190 9.34 -12.58 -9.67
C SER A 190 8.89 -12.05 -8.30
N GLU A 191 7.69 -11.45 -8.21
CA GLU A 191 7.13 -11.00 -6.93
C GLU A 191 6.89 -12.17 -5.96
N LYS A 192 6.31 -13.28 -6.45
CA LYS A 192 6.08 -14.50 -5.66
C LYS A 192 7.40 -15.06 -5.12
N LYS A 193 8.43 -15.13 -5.96
CA LYS A 193 9.77 -15.59 -5.56
C LYS A 193 10.37 -14.68 -4.47
N PHE A 194 10.27 -13.36 -4.65
CA PHE A 194 10.76 -12.39 -3.68
C PHE A 194 10.08 -12.57 -2.32
N VAL A 195 8.73 -12.64 -2.28
CA VAL A 195 7.97 -12.80 -1.03
C VAL A 195 8.25 -14.16 -0.38
N LYS A 196 8.36 -15.25 -1.15
CA LYS A 196 8.76 -16.55 -0.60
C LYS A 196 10.13 -16.50 0.08
N ASN A 197 11.10 -15.83 -0.53
CA ASN A 197 12.41 -15.63 0.09
C ASN A 197 12.30 -14.84 1.40
N LEU A 198 11.52 -13.74 1.44
CA LEU A 198 11.30 -12.99 2.68
C LEU A 198 10.74 -13.86 3.81
N ILE A 199 9.74 -14.69 3.53
CA ILE A 199 9.12 -15.59 4.52
C ILE A 199 10.13 -16.60 5.08
N ASN A 200 11.07 -17.07 4.27
CA ASN A 200 12.11 -17.99 4.70
C ASN A 200 13.08 -17.36 5.71
N PHE A 201 13.42 -16.08 5.52
CA PHE A 201 14.40 -15.37 6.35
C PHE A 201 13.77 -14.60 7.53
N ASP A 202 12.53 -14.11 7.38
CA ASP A 202 11.84 -13.32 8.40
C ASP A 202 10.61 -14.06 8.96
N LYS A 203 10.78 -14.67 10.12
CA LYS A 203 9.72 -15.46 10.78
C LYS A 203 8.52 -14.65 11.27
N ARG A 204 8.60 -13.32 11.26
CA ARG A 204 7.47 -12.42 11.56
C ARG A 204 6.44 -12.44 10.43
N ILE A 205 6.84 -12.78 9.18
CA ILE A 205 6.01 -12.71 7.98
C ILE A 205 5.29 -14.04 7.76
N LYS A 206 3.95 -13.96 7.64
CA LYS A 206 3.11 -15.10 7.27
C LYS A 206 2.16 -14.70 6.14
N ILE A 207 1.95 -15.61 5.18
CA ILE A 207 0.98 -15.45 4.09
C ILE A 207 -0.16 -16.46 4.25
N TYR A 208 -1.40 -16.02 3.94
CA TYR A 208 -2.63 -16.78 4.13
C TYR A 208 -3.43 -16.84 2.83
#